data_8f8ca613ea3d760dacab2931ce6690a0
#
_entry.id   8f8ca613ea3d760dacab2931ce6690a0
#
_cell.length_a   1.000
_cell.length_b   1.000
_cell.length_c   1.000
_cell.angle_alpha   90.00
_cell.angle_beta   90.00
_cell.angle_gamma   90.00
#
_symmetry.space_group_name_H-M   'P 1'
#
loop_
_entity.id
_entity.type
_entity.pdbx_description
1 polymer ?
#
loop_
_entity_poly.entity_id
_entity_poly.type
_entity_poly.pdbx_seq_one_letter_code
_entity_poly.pdbx_strand_id
1 'polypeptide(L)'
;MGRVPRAARHLSHPEVDRKPGDRRFRTALVNCDTQNEIDRYWNALLDGGTPEACGWLKDKYGLSWQIVPTRAFELMADPDTAKAKRFGEAMLKMVKFDIAALEVAASGR
;
A
#
# COMPACT_ATOMS: atom_id res chain seq x y z
N MET A 1 8.24 1.24 -23.55
CA MET A 1 7.63 0.91 -22.28
C MET A 1 8.51 -0.04 -21.48
N GLY A 2 8.85 0.31 -20.28
CA GLY A 2 9.72 -0.51 -19.49
C GLY A 2 9.04 -1.77 -18.99
N ARG A 3 9.84 -2.65 -18.42
CA ARG A 3 9.29 -3.87 -17.82
C ARG A 3 8.53 -3.53 -16.55
N VAL A 4 7.61 -4.41 -16.19
CA VAL A 4 6.85 -4.27 -14.97
C VAL A 4 7.77 -4.46 -13.75
N PRO A 5 7.73 -3.55 -12.77
CA PRO A 5 8.53 -3.72 -11.55
C PRO A 5 8.16 -5.01 -10.81
N ARG A 6 9.10 -5.52 -10.04
CA ARG A 6 8.88 -6.75 -9.31
C ARG A 6 7.66 -6.68 -8.40
N ALA A 7 7.48 -5.57 -7.69
CA ALA A 7 6.33 -5.41 -6.81
C ALA A 7 5.02 -5.50 -7.57
N ALA A 8 4.96 -4.89 -8.74
CA ALA A 8 3.73 -4.87 -9.53
C ALA A 8 3.39 -6.26 -10.08
N ARG A 9 4.40 -7.10 -10.29
CA ARG A 9 4.13 -8.44 -10.82
C ARG A 9 3.33 -9.31 -9.86
N HIS A 10 3.35 -9.00 -8.58
CA HIS A 10 2.55 -9.72 -7.60
C HIS A 10 1.07 -9.41 -7.69
N LEU A 11 0.71 -8.36 -8.41
CA LEU A 11 -0.68 -7.95 -8.51
C LEU A 11 -1.55 -8.94 -9.25
N SER A 12 -0.97 -9.83 -10.03
CA SER A 12 -1.74 -10.83 -10.75
C SER A 12 -2.34 -11.88 -9.82
N HIS A 13 -1.76 -12.10 -8.66
CA HIS A 13 -2.20 -13.16 -7.77
C HIS A 13 -3.60 -12.96 -7.19
N PRO A 14 -3.95 -11.78 -6.68
CA PRO A 14 -5.30 -11.59 -6.15
C PRO A 14 -6.38 -11.78 -7.21
N GLU A 15 -6.04 -11.52 -8.45
CA GLU A 15 -7.01 -11.62 -9.52
C GLU A 15 -7.34 -13.05 -9.89
N VAL A 16 -6.41 -13.97 -9.66
CA VAL A 16 -6.61 -15.37 -9.99
C VAL A 16 -7.74 -15.98 -9.18
N ASP A 17 -7.90 -15.53 -7.95
CA ASP A 17 -8.88 -16.09 -7.03
C ASP A 17 -10.24 -15.43 -7.14
N ARG A 18 -10.37 -14.41 -7.98
CA ARG A 18 -11.63 -13.70 -8.10
C ARG A 18 -12.56 -14.36 -9.06
N LYS A 19 -13.83 -14.35 -8.71
CA LYS A 19 -14.87 -14.82 -9.61
C LYS A 19 -15.16 -13.76 -10.66
N PRO A 20 -15.36 -14.15 -11.92
CA PRO A 20 -15.72 -13.18 -12.95
C PRO A 20 -16.95 -12.38 -12.55
N GLY A 21 -16.85 -11.05 -12.69
CA GLY A 21 -17.95 -10.16 -12.41
C GLY A 21 -18.17 -9.80 -10.95
N ASP A 22 -17.42 -10.37 -10.04
CA ASP A 22 -17.57 -10.07 -8.62
C ASP A 22 -16.82 -8.79 -8.27
N ARG A 23 -17.57 -7.72 -8.08
CA ARG A 23 -17.00 -6.39 -7.85
C ARG A 23 -16.37 -6.20 -6.48
N ARG A 24 -16.70 -7.08 -5.54
CA ARG A 24 -16.15 -6.97 -4.19
C ARG A 24 -14.64 -7.20 -4.16
N PHE A 25 -14.11 -7.83 -5.18
CA PHE A 25 -12.69 -8.19 -5.24
C PHE A 25 -11.90 -7.34 -6.21
N ARG A 26 -12.41 -6.17 -6.56
CA ARG A 26 -11.67 -5.23 -7.42
C ARG A 26 -10.68 -4.43 -6.60
N THR A 27 -9.74 -5.14 -6.02
CA THR A 27 -8.68 -4.56 -5.22
C THR A 27 -7.35 -5.21 -5.58
N ALA A 28 -6.27 -4.48 -5.39
CA ALA A 28 -4.93 -5.00 -5.60
C ALA A 28 -3.99 -4.38 -4.58
N LEU A 29 -2.98 -5.15 -4.20
CA LEU A 29 -2.00 -4.74 -3.21
C LEU A 29 -0.64 -4.63 -3.88
N VAL A 30 0.05 -3.51 -3.69
CA VAL A 30 1.40 -3.30 -4.19
C VAL A 30 2.34 -3.16 -3.00
N ASN A 31 3.28 -4.09 -2.87
CA ASN A 31 4.31 -4.02 -1.85
C ASN A 31 5.51 -3.29 -2.41
N CYS A 32 5.96 -2.24 -1.73
CA CYS A 32 7.07 -1.43 -2.18
C CYS A 32 8.20 -1.49 -1.15
N ASP A 33 9.43 -1.63 -1.62
CA ASP A 33 10.59 -1.69 -0.75
C ASP A 33 11.11 -0.30 -0.39
N THR A 34 10.85 0.70 -1.21
CA THR A 34 11.38 2.04 -1.02
C THR A 34 10.30 3.10 -1.17
N GLN A 35 10.60 4.28 -0.65
CA GLN A 35 9.70 5.43 -0.81
C GLN A 35 9.55 5.82 -2.28
N ASN A 36 10.64 5.71 -3.06
CA ASN A 36 10.57 6.01 -4.49
C ASN A 36 9.56 5.13 -5.20
N GLU A 37 9.50 3.85 -4.85
CA GLU A 37 8.52 2.96 -5.44
C GLU A 37 7.11 3.35 -5.05
N ILE A 38 6.89 3.68 -3.78
CA ILE A 38 5.58 4.13 -3.32
C ILE A 38 5.14 5.35 -4.11
N ASP A 39 6.02 6.34 -4.22
CA ASP A 39 5.70 7.58 -4.92
C ASP A 39 5.38 7.33 -6.39
N ARG A 40 6.14 6.47 -7.04
CA ARG A 40 5.95 6.17 -8.45
C ARG A 40 4.62 5.49 -8.71
N TYR A 41 4.30 4.45 -7.94
CA TYR A 41 3.03 3.76 -8.11
C TYR A 41 1.87 4.66 -7.75
N TRP A 42 2.02 5.40 -6.65
CA TRP A 42 0.98 6.31 -6.22
C TRP A 42 0.63 7.32 -7.29
N ASN A 43 1.64 8.00 -7.81
CA ASN A 43 1.42 9.04 -8.81
C ASN A 43 0.85 8.46 -10.10
N ALA A 44 1.36 7.33 -10.53
CA ALA A 44 0.91 6.73 -11.79
C ALA A 44 -0.54 6.25 -11.69
N LEU A 45 -0.91 5.61 -10.60
CA LEU A 45 -2.24 5.04 -10.43
C LEU A 45 -3.28 6.09 -10.05
N LEU A 46 -2.85 7.15 -9.39
CA LEU A 46 -3.76 8.21 -8.95
C LEU A 46 -4.21 9.10 -10.10
N ASP A 47 -3.52 9.08 -11.21
CA ASP A 47 -3.85 9.93 -12.36
C ASP A 47 -5.26 9.63 -12.84
N GLY A 48 -6.16 10.62 -12.65
CA GLY A 48 -7.57 10.45 -12.97
C GLY A 48 -8.35 9.70 -11.89
N GLY A 49 -7.71 9.33 -10.80
CA GLY A 49 -8.32 8.60 -9.71
C GLY A 49 -8.55 9.45 -8.47
N THR A 50 -8.73 8.78 -7.33
CA THR A 50 -9.06 9.44 -6.06
C THR A 50 -8.24 8.83 -4.93
N PRO A 51 -7.54 9.65 -4.13
CA PRO A 51 -6.79 9.13 -2.99
C PRO A 51 -7.72 8.79 -1.83
N GLU A 52 -7.32 7.79 -1.06
CA GLU A 52 -8.05 7.37 0.13
C GLU A 52 -7.07 7.16 1.28
N ALA A 53 -7.61 6.90 2.47
CA ALA A 53 -6.77 6.74 3.64
C ALA A 53 -6.00 5.42 3.62
N CYS A 54 -4.94 5.37 4.41
CA CYS A 54 -4.22 4.13 4.72
C CYS A 54 -3.60 3.48 3.49
N GLY A 55 -3.06 4.29 2.60
CA GLY A 55 -2.38 3.81 1.41
C GLY A 55 -3.29 3.36 0.28
N TRP A 56 -4.59 3.53 0.44
CA TRP A 56 -5.55 3.17 -0.60
C TRP A 56 -5.75 4.30 -1.60
N LEU A 57 -6.05 3.92 -2.83
CA LEU A 57 -6.53 4.85 -3.84
C LEU A 57 -7.42 4.08 -4.81
N LYS A 58 -8.28 4.80 -5.51
CA LYS A 58 -9.00 4.26 -6.66
C LYS A 58 -8.40 4.85 -7.91
N ASP A 59 -8.14 3.99 -8.90
CA ASP A 59 -7.65 4.48 -10.18
C ASP A 59 -8.82 5.01 -11.01
N LYS A 60 -8.52 5.51 -12.20
CA LYS A 60 -9.53 6.11 -13.06
C LYS A 60 -10.58 5.12 -13.54
N TYR A 61 -10.32 3.83 -13.38
CA TYR A 61 -11.27 2.79 -13.77
C TYR A 61 -12.07 2.25 -12.60
N GLY A 62 -11.87 2.81 -11.41
CA GLY A 62 -12.58 2.38 -10.21
C GLY A 62 -11.96 1.21 -9.48
N LEU A 63 -10.79 0.77 -9.90
CA LEU A 63 -10.09 -0.31 -9.19
C LEU A 63 -9.39 0.27 -7.98
N SER A 64 -9.54 -0.40 -6.84
CA SER A 64 -8.90 0.01 -5.59
C SER A 64 -7.52 -0.62 -5.48
N TRP A 65 -6.54 0.22 -5.15
CA TRP A 65 -5.15 -0.19 -4.96
C TRP A 65 -4.70 0.22 -3.56
N GLN A 66 -3.95 -0.65 -2.90
CA GLN A 66 -3.28 -0.27 -1.66
C GLN A 66 -1.78 -0.35 -1.89
N ILE A 67 -1.09 0.77 -1.73
CA ILE A 67 0.35 0.88 -1.95
C ILE A 67 1.02 0.88 -0.59
N VAL A 68 1.68 -0.22 -0.25
CA VAL A 68 2.14 -0.50 1.11
C VAL A 68 3.64 -0.75 1.13
N PRO A 69 4.38 -0.17 2.08
CA PRO A 69 5.79 -0.53 2.22
C PRO A 69 5.92 -1.96 2.76
N THR A 70 6.86 -2.70 2.23
CA THR A 70 7.15 -4.06 2.71
C THR A 70 7.44 -4.05 4.21
N ARG A 71 8.11 -2.99 4.68
CA ARG A 71 8.43 -2.80 6.09
C ARG A 71 7.20 -2.82 6.99
N ALA A 72 6.02 -2.48 6.45
CA ALA A 72 4.79 -2.45 7.24
C ALA A 72 4.46 -3.81 7.83
N PHE A 73 4.66 -4.87 7.07
CA PHE A 73 4.36 -6.21 7.56
C PHE A 73 5.28 -6.61 8.70
N GLU A 74 6.54 -6.20 8.64
CA GLU A 74 7.50 -6.47 9.70
C GLU A 74 7.13 -5.72 10.98
N LEU A 75 6.77 -4.45 10.84
CA LEU A 75 6.45 -3.63 12.01
C LEU A 75 5.13 -4.03 12.66
N MET A 76 4.17 -4.47 11.86
CA MET A 76 2.90 -4.93 12.40
C MET A 76 3.04 -6.26 13.16
N ALA A 77 4.03 -7.05 12.80
CA ALA A 77 4.30 -8.34 13.45
C ALA A 77 5.37 -8.23 14.53
N ASP A 78 5.80 -7.02 14.88
CA ASP A 78 6.85 -6.83 15.87
C ASP A 78 6.41 -7.38 17.24
N PRO A 79 7.27 -8.15 17.93
CA PRO A 79 6.95 -8.66 19.27
C PRO A 79 6.68 -7.56 20.29
N ASP A 80 7.25 -6.38 20.08
CA ASP A 80 6.94 -5.22 20.91
C ASP A 80 5.57 -4.68 20.50
N THR A 81 4.54 -5.03 21.26
CA THR A 81 3.17 -4.68 20.93
C THR A 81 2.91 -3.18 20.98
N ALA A 82 3.62 -2.45 21.84
CA ALA A 82 3.51 -0.99 21.90
C ALA A 82 4.04 -0.36 20.62
N LYS A 83 5.15 -0.89 20.10
CA LYS A 83 5.73 -0.42 18.85
C LYS A 83 4.78 -0.69 17.69
N ALA A 84 4.24 -1.91 17.61
CA ALA A 84 3.29 -2.26 16.56
C ALA A 84 2.06 -1.37 16.61
N LYS A 85 1.58 -1.06 17.81
CA LYS A 85 0.42 -0.20 17.98
C LYS A 85 0.69 1.22 17.49
N ARG A 86 1.83 1.79 17.86
CA ARG A 86 2.20 3.14 17.42
C ARG A 86 2.29 3.20 15.89
N PHE A 87 2.87 2.16 15.31
CA PHE A 87 2.98 2.06 13.85
C PHE A 87 1.59 2.02 13.20
N GLY A 88 0.71 1.17 13.71
CA GLY A 88 -0.65 1.03 13.18
C GLY A 88 -1.44 2.32 13.27
N GLU A 89 -1.33 3.02 14.40
CA GLU A 89 -2.00 4.29 14.57
C GLU A 89 -1.51 5.34 13.58
N ALA A 90 -0.20 5.36 13.30
CA ALA A 90 0.35 6.28 12.32
C ALA A 90 -0.15 5.96 10.91
N MET A 91 -0.24 4.66 10.57
CA MET A 91 -0.77 4.26 9.27
C MET A 91 -2.18 4.77 9.04
N LEU A 92 -3.02 4.70 10.08
CA LEU A 92 -4.42 5.11 9.96
C LEU A 92 -4.59 6.60 9.70
N LYS A 93 -3.57 7.40 10.01
CA LYS A 93 -3.62 8.85 9.81
C LYS A 93 -3.06 9.28 8.47
N MET A 94 -2.52 8.37 7.68
CA MET A 94 -1.88 8.70 6.42
C MET A 94 -2.80 8.42 5.24
N VAL A 95 -2.58 9.16 4.16
CA VAL A 95 -3.16 8.87 2.86
C VAL A 95 -2.12 8.08 2.08
N LYS A 96 -1.12 8.74 1.49
CA LYS A 96 0.04 8.04 0.92
C LYS A 96 1.01 7.73 2.05
N PHE A 97 1.53 6.51 2.09
CA PHE A 97 2.46 6.14 3.16
C PHE A 97 3.82 6.83 3.00
N ASP A 98 4.33 7.31 4.11
CA ASP A 98 5.64 7.90 4.23
C ASP A 98 6.46 7.00 5.15
N ILE A 99 7.41 6.28 4.56
CA ILE A 99 8.19 5.29 5.31
C ILE A 99 8.95 5.93 6.46
N ALA A 100 9.57 7.08 6.22
CA ALA A 100 10.35 7.75 7.27
C ALA A 100 9.47 8.14 8.46
N ALA A 101 8.29 8.68 8.19
CA ALA A 101 7.37 9.06 9.25
C ALA A 101 6.86 7.84 10.01
N LEU A 102 6.63 6.72 9.31
CA LEU A 102 6.20 5.50 9.96
C LEU A 102 7.27 4.93 10.88
N GLU A 103 8.53 4.98 10.47
CA GLU A 103 9.64 4.52 11.30
C GLU A 103 9.77 5.38 12.57
N VAL A 104 9.63 6.70 12.41
CA VAL A 104 9.67 7.61 13.56
C VAL A 104 8.54 7.28 14.54
N ALA A 105 7.33 7.10 14.02
CA ALA A 105 6.19 6.78 14.87
C ALA A 105 6.39 5.45 15.61
N ALA A 106 6.90 4.43 14.93
CA ALA A 106 7.15 3.15 15.53
C ALA A 106 8.19 3.24 16.64
N SER A 107 9.20 4.09 16.46
CA SER A 107 10.26 4.25 17.47
C SER A 107 9.82 5.02 18.71
N GLY A 108 8.64 5.63 18.68
CA GLY A 108 8.14 6.39 19.82
C GLY A 108 8.67 7.81 19.93
N ARG A 109 9.19 8.36 18.86
CA ARG A 109 9.74 9.74 18.85
C ARG A 109 8.75 10.75 18.31
#